data_ed1213194beb2d5c153704b0f03bb771
#
_entry.id   ed1213194beb2d5c153704b0f03bb771
#
_cell.length_a   1.000
_cell.length_b   1.000
_cell.length_c   1.000
_cell.angle_alpha   90.00
_cell.angle_beta   90.00
_cell.angle_gamma   90.00
#
_symmetry.space_group_name_H-M   'P 1'
#
loop_
_entity.id
_entity.type
_entity.pdbx_description
1 polymer ?
#
loop_
_entity_poly.entity_id
_entity_poly.type
_entity_poly.pdbx_seq_one_letter_code
_entity_poly.pdbx_strand_id
1 'polypeptide(L)'
;LRKASLLERTYYYRFMRFVQVEQMLAKTGNKLKENSGFASIWHDSLEEKRQAGNIYDSLTISGFGLNDTAVETLSLRFAEAQSADTSNFRIGDVVILYCYKDGEEPDACARMVNRCSIMEINAEGITVKLRNKQTDRKVFEVEKDMRWAVEHDLLDSSSGALFGAMHSFLSASQARKDLVLCQRMPEIDASLQAKGKHYGGFTELVTRAKQARELFLIIGPPGTGKTSYGMLYQLQEELLEEGTNILITSYTNRAVDEICSKLKEQGIDFLRIGNELSCDKEYRNNLLSNRVKECRNAREVTQLLKGVRVVCATTTSLSVNVPLFRIKHFDLA
;
A
#
# COMPACT_ATOMS: atom_id res chain seq x y z
N LEU A 1 -0.18 -24.20 17.07
CA LEU A 1 -1.52 -24.38 17.66
C LEU A 1 -1.56 -25.39 18.81
N ARG A 2 -0.87 -26.54 18.76
CA ARG A 2 -0.91 -27.56 19.83
C ARG A 2 -0.43 -27.04 21.20
N LYS A 3 0.51 -26.10 21.23
CA LYS A 3 1.07 -25.50 22.45
C LYS A 3 0.38 -24.19 22.86
N ALA A 4 -0.54 -23.67 22.04
CA ALA A 4 -1.21 -22.40 22.29
C ALA A 4 -2.31 -22.55 23.37
N SER A 5 -2.48 -21.53 24.20
CA SER A 5 -3.55 -21.46 25.20
C SER A 5 -4.94 -21.43 24.55
N LEU A 6 -5.99 -21.63 25.33
CA LEU A 6 -7.36 -21.55 24.83
C LEU A 6 -7.66 -20.16 24.27
N LEU A 7 -7.21 -19.10 24.95
CA LEU A 7 -7.39 -17.71 24.51
C LEU A 7 -6.68 -17.44 23.19
N GLU A 8 -5.41 -17.84 23.05
CA GLU A 8 -4.62 -17.69 21.82
C GLU A 8 -5.28 -18.42 20.65
N ARG A 9 -5.75 -19.65 20.86
CA ARG A 9 -6.47 -20.42 19.84
C ARG A 9 -7.78 -19.76 19.43
N THR A 10 -8.55 -19.29 20.43
CA THR A 10 -9.82 -18.61 20.18
C THR A 10 -9.62 -17.33 19.37
N TYR A 11 -8.63 -16.50 19.74
CA TYR A 11 -8.28 -15.28 19.00
C TYR A 11 -7.86 -15.62 17.58
N TYR A 12 -6.95 -16.58 17.40
CA TYR A 12 -6.49 -17.04 16.09
C TYR A 12 -7.66 -17.46 15.20
N TYR A 13 -8.53 -18.37 15.66
CA TYR A 13 -9.62 -18.85 14.86
C TYR A 13 -10.67 -17.78 14.54
N ARG A 14 -10.99 -16.93 15.50
CA ARG A 14 -11.95 -15.83 15.26
C ARG A 14 -11.40 -14.81 14.26
N PHE A 15 -10.14 -14.46 14.37
CA PHE A 15 -9.52 -13.51 13.44
C PHE A 15 -9.38 -14.11 12.03
N MET A 16 -8.96 -15.36 11.91
CA MET A 16 -8.90 -16.08 10.62
C MET A 16 -10.27 -16.14 9.96
N ARG A 17 -11.30 -16.47 10.74
CA ARG A 17 -12.68 -16.47 10.25
C ARG A 17 -13.15 -15.08 9.82
N PHE A 18 -12.82 -14.06 10.60
CA PHE A 18 -13.13 -12.68 10.24
C PHE A 18 -12.50 -12.32 8.89
N VAL A 19 -11.21 -12.54 8.69
CA VAL A 19 -10.53 -12.26 7.42
C VAL A 19 -11.15 -13.04 6.26
N GLN A 20 -11.49 -14.32 6.47
CA GLN A 20 -12.14 -15.14 5.44
C GLN A 20 -13.55 -14.61 5.06
N VAL A 21 -14.34 -14.22 6.06
CA VAL A 21 -15.69 -13.68 5.84
C VAL A 21 -15.62 -12.34 5.13
N GLU A 22 -14.75 -11.43 5.57
CA GLU A 22 -14.52 -10.14 4.91
C GLU A 22 -14.08 -10.32 3.46
N GLN A 23 -13.13 -11.23 3.21
CA GLN A 23 -12.66 -11.54 1.87
C GLN A 23 -13.78 -12.13 0.98
N MET A 24 -14.61 -13.00 1.55
CA MET A 24 -15.76 -13.56 0.85
C MET A 24 -16.79 -12.46 0.54
N LEU A 25 -17.16 -11.65 1.54
CA LEU A 25 -18.14 -10.57 1.38
C LEU A 25 -17.65 -9.48 0.42
N ALA A 26 -16.36 -9.14 0.46
CA ALA A 26 -15.78 -8.21 -0.49
C ALA A 26 -15.93 -8.73 -1.94
N LYS A 27 -15.82 -10.04 -2.16
CA LYS A 27 -15.95 -10.64 -3.49
C LYS A 27 -17.40 -10.87 -3.91
N THR A 28 -18.25 -11.38 -3.01
CA THR A 28 -19.60 -11.82 -3.36
C THR A 28 -20.70 -10.81 -3.05
N GLY A 29 -20.34 -9.70 -2.37
CA GLY A 29 -21.31 -8.75 -1.85
C GLY A 29 -22.09 -9.24 -0.65
N ASN A 30 -22.86 -8.35 -0.04
CA ASN A 30 -23.77 -8.69 1.04
C ASN A 30 -25.13 -9.08 0.42
N LYS A 31 -25.67 -10.23 0.76
CA LYS A 31 -26.99 -10.72 0.29
C LYS A 31 -28.16 -9.74 0.53
N LEU A 32 -27.96 -8.71 1.36
CA LEU A 32 -28.94 -7.66 1.65
C LEU A 32 -28.95 -6.50 0.64
N LYS A 33 -27.93 -6.41 -0.24
CA LYS A 33 -27.88 -5.47 -1.37
C LYS A 33 -27.48 -6.30 -2.60
N GLU A 34 -28.40 -6.53 -3.50
CA GLU A 34 -28.10 -7.08 -4.81
C GLU A 34 -26.97 -6.27 -5.45
N ASN A 35 -25.94 -6.95 -5.97
CA ASN A 35 -24.78 -6.36 -6.67
C ASN A 35 -23.86 -5.44 -5.85
N SER A 36 -23.58 -5.73 -4.59
CA SER A 36 -22.73 -4.88 -3.73
C SER A 36 -21.28 -5.36 -3.51
N GLY A 37 -20.87 -6.49 -4.10
CA GLY A 37 -19.50 -7.02 -3.94
C GLY A 37 -18.56 -6.58 -5.06
N PHE A 38 -17.26 -6.49 -4.78
CA PHE A 38 -16.27 -6.16 -5.82
C PHE A 38 -16.27 -7.14 -7.00
N ALA A 39 -16.59 -8.42 -6.78
CA ALA A 39 -16.69 -9.40 -7.87
C ALA A 39 -17.95 -9.20 -8.72
N SER A 40 -18.97 -8.51 -8.23
CA SER A 40 -20.14 -8.16 -9.04
C SER A 40 -19.76 -7.22 -10.17
N ILE A 41 -18.77 -6.35 -9.97
CA ILE A 41 -18.28 -5.43 -11.01
C ILE A 41 -17.83 -6.17 -12.28
N TRP A 42 -17.24 -7.36 -12.15
CA TRP A 42 -16.88 -8.16 -13.34
C TRP A 42 -18.08 -8.81 -14.02
N HIS A 43 -19.19 -9.01 -13.30
CA HIS A 43 -20.44 -9.55 -13.80
C HIS A 43 -21.49 -8.50 -14.15
N ASP A 44 -21.21 -7.21 -13.84
CA ASP A 44 -22.08 -6.12 -14.27
C ASP A 44 -22.12 -6.04 -15.81
N SER A 45 -23.24 -5.63 -16.37
CA SER A 45 -23.34 -5.36 -17.80
C SER A 45 -22.35 -4.30 -18.26
N LEU A 46 -21.97 -4.32 -19.52
CA LEU A 46 -21.06 -3.32 -20.09
C LEU A 46 -21.57 -1.89 -19.87
N GLU A 47 -22.87 -1.68 -19.94
CA GLU A 47 -23.50 -0.38 -19.73
C GLU A 47 -23.35 0.10 -18.27
N GLU A 48 -23.60 -0.77 -17.31
CA GLU A 48 -23.39 -0.48 -15.88
C GLU A 48 -21.92 -0.17 -15.58
N LYS A 49 -20.98 -0.95 -16.12
CA LYS A 49 -19.55 -0.71 -15.98
C LYS A 49 -19.12 0.64 -16.54
N ARG A 50 -19.65 1.03 -17.71
CA ARG A 50 -19.39 2.33 -18.35
C ARG A 50 -19.96 3.47 -17.52
N GLN A 51 -21.21 3.37 -17.08
CA GLN A 51 -21.87 4.40 -16.26
C GLN A 51 -21.16 4.59 -14.91
N ALA A 52 -20.68 3.50 -14.32
CA ALA A 52 -19.91 3.53 -13.09
C ALA A 52 -18.45 3.93 -13.29
N GLY A 53 -17.96 4.09 -14.54
CA GLY A 53 -16.57 4.42 -14.84
C GLY A 53 -15.57 3.33 -14.46
N ASN A 54 -15.98 2.07 -14.42
CA ASN A 54 -15.20 0.93 -13.96
C ASN A 54 -14.53 0.13 -15.09
N ILE A 55 -14.74 0.53 -16.33
CA ILE A 55 -14.15 -0.09 -17.53
C ILE A 55 -13.71 0.96 -18.53
N TYR A 56 -12.58 0.73 -19.16
CA TYR A 56 -12.23 1.26 -20.46
C TYR A 56 -12.28 0.10 -21.44
N ASP A 57 -13.15 0.17 -22.42
CA ASP A 57 -13.32 -0.86 -23.45
C ASP A 57 -13.03 -0.32 -24.85
N SER A 58 -13.11 -1.20 -25.85
CA SER A 58 -12.87 -0.88 -27.27
C SER A 58 -11.50 -0.23 -27.55
N LEU A 59 -10.52 -0.52 -26.69
CA LEU A 59 -9.18 0.04 -26.80
C LEU A 59 -8.38 -0.65 -27.90
N THR A 60 -7.46 0.10 -28.52
CA THR A 60 -6.45 -0.44 -29.44
C THR A 60 -5.06 -0.13 -28.95
N ILE A 61 -4.12 -1.08 -29.08
CA ILE A 61 -2.73 -0.83 -28.73
C ILE A 61 -2.11 0.08 -29.80
N SER A 62 -1.57 1.21 -29.33
CA SER A 62 -0.90 2.23 -30.18
C SER A 62 0.61 2.21 -30.05
N GLY A 63 1.17 1.60 -29.02
CA GLY A 63 2.61 1.57 -28.79
C GLY A 63 3.05 0.59 -27.71
N PHE A 64 4.34 0.25 -27.76
CA PHE A 64 5.02 -0.64 -26.80
C PHE A 64 6.24 0.07 -26.23
N GLY A 65 6.40 0.05 -24.90
CA GLY A 65 7.67 0.33 -24.26
C GLY A 65 8.38 -0.97 -23.92
N LEU A 66 9.64 -1.07 -24.39
CA LEU A 66 10.47 -2.25 -24.17
C LEU A 66 11.52 -1.96 -23.11
N ASN A 67 11.80 -2.97 -22.28
CA ASN A 67 12.96 -3.00 -21.41
C ASN A 67 13.74 -4.27 -21.75
N ASP A 68 14.94 -4.10 -22.32
CA ASP A 68 15.70 -5.14 -22.99
C ASP A 68 14.88 -5.79 -24.12
N THR A 69 14.45 -7.03 -23.92
CA THR A 69 13.63 -7.79 -24.89
C THR A 69 12.19 -7.98 -24.47
N ALA A 70 11.83 -7.51 -23.28
CA ALA A 70 10.49 -7.71 -22.72
C ALA A 70 9.60 -6.47 -22.90
N VAL A 71 8.33 -6.70 -23.14
CA VAL A 71 7.30 -5.64 -23.09
C VAL A 71 7.13 -5.21 -21.65
N GLU A 72 7.37 -3.94 -21.37
CA GLU A 72 7.20 -3.35 -20.05
C GLU A 72 5.95 -2.48 -19.97
N THR A 73 5.69 -1.69 -21.01
CA THR A 73 4.54 -0.80 -21.06
C THR A 73 3.77 -0.94 -22.37
N LEU A 74 2.47 -0.66 -22.28
CA LEU A 74 1.55 -0.65 -23.40
C LEU A 74 0.82 0.68 -23.40
N SER A 75 0.82 1.38 -24.55
CA SER A 75 -0.01 2.55 -24.78
C SER A 75 -1.26 2.11 -25.55
N LEU A 76 -2.41 2.43 -24.99
CA LEU A 76 -3.73 2.07 -25.48
C LEU A 76 -4.50 3.32 -25.84
N ARG A 77 -5.11 3.36 -27.03
CA ARG A 77 -5.91 4.48 -27.52
C ARG A 77 -7.39 4.17 -27.34
N PHE A 78 -8.16 5.18 -26.95
CA PHE A 78 -9.62 5.13 -26.93
C PHE A 78 -10.19 5.09 -28.36
N ALA A 79 -11.29 4.36 -28.57
CA ALA A 79 -11.91 4.24 -29.88
C ALA A 79 -12.62 5.54 -30.32
N GLU A 80 -13.38 6.17 -29.44
CA GLU A 80 -13.98 7.51 -29.56
C GLU A 80 -14.23 8.03 -28.14
N ALA A 81 -14.03 9.33 -27.94
CA ALA A 81 -14.33 10.17 -26.77
C ALA A 81 -14.85 9.45 -25.48
N GLN A 82 -14.15 8.44 -25.01
CA GLN A 82 -14.34 7.97 -23.63
C GLN A 82 -13.70 9.04 -22.75
N SER A 83 -14.55 9.86 -22.13
CA SER A 83 -14.10 11.00 -21.33
C SER A 83 -13.37 10.47 -20.10
N ALA A 84 -12.11 10.87 -19.95
CA ALA A 84 -11.35 10.64 -18.74
C ALA A 84 -12.07 11.20 -17.48
N ASP A 85 -12.95 12.16 -17.67
CA ASP A 85 -13.66 12.90 -16.62
C ASP A 85 -14.75 12.07 -15.91
N THR A 86 -15.26 11.00 -16.54
CA THR A 86 -16.28 10.13 -15.93
C THR A 86 -15.72 8.83 -15.38
N SER A 87 -14.40 8.63 -15.42
CA SER A 87 -13.73 7.40 -15.05
C SER A 87 -13.31 7.38 -13.58
N ASN A 88 -13.44 6.22 -12.95
CA ASN A 88 -12.93 5.96 -11.59
C ASN A 88 -11.45 5.59 -11.55
N PHE A 89 -10.80 5.42 -12.71
CA PHE A 89 -9.39 5.06 -12.79
C PHE A 89 -8.45 6.22 -12.43
N ARG A 90 -7.37 5.88 -11.76
CA ARG A 90 -6.31 6.82 -11.35
C ARG A 90 -4.94 6.28 -11.71
N ILE A 91 -3.99 7.18 -11.91
CA ILE A 91 -2.58 6.82 -12.07
C ILE A 91 -2.12 6.06 -10.82
N GLY A 92 -1.49 4.89 -11.03
CA GLY A 92 -1.05 3.98 -9.97
C GLY A 92 -2.03 2.86 -9.65
N ASP A 93 -3.27 2.90 -10.13
CA ASP A 93 -4.23 1.81 -9.92
C ASP A 93 -3.74 0.51 -10.54
N VAL A 94 -4.06 -0.58 -9.85
CA VAL A 94 -3.83 -1.93 -10.37
C VAL A 94 -5.05 -2.36 -11.16
N VAL A 95 -4.80 -2.75 -12.38
CA VAL A 95 -5.83 -3.10 -13.37
C VAL A 95 -5.52 -4.42 -14.06
N ILE A 96 -6.53 -5.00 -14.64
CA ILE A 96 -6.43 -6.12 -15.56
C ILE A 96 -6.64 -5.63 -16.99
N LEU A 97 -5.81 -6.11 -17.89
CA LEU A 97 -5.86 -5.86 -19.33
C LEU A 97 -6.13 -7.19 -20.03
N TYR A 98 -7.12 -7.25 -20.88
CA TYR A 98 -7.47 -8.43 -21.68
C TYR A 98 -8.02 -8.05 -23.04
N CYS A 99 -7.95 -9.00 -23.99
CA CYS A 99 -8.48 -8.79 -25.33
C CYS A 99 -9.78 -9.60 -25.54
N TYR A 100 -10.65 -9.07 -26.39
CA TYR A 100 -11.91 -9.67 -26.80
C TYR A 100 -12.23 -9.30 -28.26
N LYS A 101 -13.17 -10.02 -28.88
CA LYS A 101 -13.51 -9.78 -30.27
C LYS A 101 -14.44 -8.58 -30.42
N ASP A 102 -14.22 -7.75 -31.41
CA ASP A 102 -15.06 -6.60 -31.71
C ASP A 102 -16.52 -7.04 -31.97
N GLY A 103 -17.46 -6.38 -31.33
CA GLY A 103 -18.89 -6.76 -31.35
C GLY A 103 -19.30 -7.79 -30.28
N GLU A 104 -18.36 -8.38 -29.51
CA GLU A 104 -18.67 -9.13 -28.30
C GLU A 104 -18.64 -8.23 -27.06
N GLU A 105 -19.29 -8.65 -25.98
CA GLU A 105 -19.14 -7.97 -24.70
C GLU A 105 -17.82 -8.36 -24.02
N PRO A 106 -17.06 -7.39 -23.45
CA PRO A 106 -15.87 -7.68 -22.69
C PRO A 106 -16.21 -8.45 -21.41
N ASP A 107 -15.58 -9.61 -21.23
CA ASP A 107 -15.74 -10.46 -20.06
C ASP A 107 -14.37 -10.89 -19.54
N ALA A 108 -13.94 -10.28 -18.44
CA ALA A 108 -12.67 -10.59 -17.78
C ALA A 108 -12.60 -12.04 -17.26
N CYS A 109 -13.74 -12.65 -16.94
CA CYS A 109 -13.79 -14.01 -16.40
C CYS A 109 -13.57 -15.08 -17.49
N ALA A 110 -13.86 -14.76 -18.75
CA ALA A 110 -13.75 -15.67 -19.89
C ALA A 110 -12.44 -15.51 -20.67
N ARG A 111 -11.56 -14.57 -20.31
CA ARG A 111 -10.36 -14.21 -21.09
C ARG A 111 -9.10 -14.33 -20.26
N MET A 112 -7.95 -14.45 -20.96
CA MET A 112 -6.64 -14.33 -20.34
C MET A 112 -6.38 -12.88 -19.95
N VAL A 113 -6.13 -12.64 -18.68
CA VAL A 113 -5.89 -11.29 -18.14
C VAL A 113 -4.41 -11.04 -17.87
N ASN A 114 -3.95 -9.83 -18.19
CA ASN A 114 -2.62 -9.32 -17.85
C ASN A 114 -2.76 -8.30 -16.72
N ARG A 115 -2.09 -8.51 -15.60
CA ARG A 115 -2.07 -7.54 -14.50
C ARG A 115 -1.16 -6.37 -14.82
N CYS A 116 -1.68 -5.17 -14.71
CA CYS A 116 -0.99 -3.93 -15.04
C CYS A 116 -1.13 -2.90 -13.92
N SER A 117 -0.35 -1.82 -14.03
CA SER A 117 -0.57 -0.59 -13.27
C SER A 117 -0.70 0.57 -14.24
N ILE A 118 -1.65 1.46 -14.01
CA ILE A 118 -1.84 2.65 -14.85
C ILE A 118 -0.69 3.63 -14.60
N MET A 119 0.00 4.03 -15.67
CA MET A 119 1.09 5.02 -15.62
C MET A 119 0.63 6.40 -16.00
N GLU A 120 -0.26 6.48 -16.98
CA GLU A 120 -0.75 7.72 -17.55
C GLU A 120 -2.19 7.56 -18.04
N ILE A 121 -2.98 8.60 -17.86
CA ILE A 121 -4.32 8.74 -18.41
C ILE A 121 -4.39 10.13 -19.07
N ASN A 122 -4.77 10.19 -20.33
CA ASN A 122 -4.98 11.44 -21.04
C ASN A 122 -6.24 11.34 -21.93
N ALA A 123 -6.56 12.39 -22.67
CA ALA A 123 -7.76 12.43 -23.52
C ALA A 123 -7.73 11.43 -24.70
N GLU A 124 -6.55 10.96 -25.10
CA GLU A 124 -6.38 10.07 -26.25
C GLU A 124 -6.35 8.59 -25.85
N GLY A 125 -6.01 8.29 -24.59
CA GLY A 125 -5.87 6.92 -24.13
C GLY A 125 -5.20 6.77 -22.77
N ILE A 126 -4.74 5.57 -22.50
CA ILE A 126 -4.05 5.21 -21.27
C ILE A 126 -2.72 4.49 -21.57
N THR A 127 -1.74 4.68 -20.70
CA THR A 127 -0.52 3.89 -20.71
C THR A 127 -0.49 3.02 -19.45
N VAL A 128 -0.30 1.71 -19.65
CA VAL A 128 -0.22 0.74 -18.56
C VAL A 128 1.15 0.07 -18.53
N LYS A 129 1.64 -0.23 -17.32
CA LYS A 129 2.85 -0.99 -17.08
C LYS A 129 2.50 -2.41 -16.65
N LEU A 130 3.04 -3.40 -17.34
CA LEU A 130 2.88 -4.80 -16.98
C LEU A 130 3.54 -5.09 -15.63
N ARG A 131 2.83 -5.78 -14.74
CA ARG A 131 3.38 -6.20 -13.44
C ARG A 131 4.24 -7.45 -13.56
N ASN A 132 3.99 -8.27 -14.58
CA ASN A 132 4.83 -9.41 -14.93
C ASN A 132 5.49 -9.14 -16.28
N LYS A 133 6.78 -9.38 -16.39
CA LYS A 133 7.51 -9.23 -17.66
C LYS A 133 6.94 -10.19 -18.69
N GLN A 134 6.60 -9.68 -19.87
CA GLN A 134 6.18 -10.47 -21.02
C GLN A 134 7.24 -10.38 -22.12
N THR A 135 7.91 -11.49 -22.40
CA THR A 135 8.96 -11.57 -23.41
C THR A 135 8.42 -11.85 -24.82
N ASP A 136 7.24 -12.46 -24.92
CA ASP A 136 6.59 -12.69 -26.20
C ASP A 136 5.65 -11.52 -26.53
N ARG A 137 6.13 -10.67 -27.44
CA ARG A 137 5.36 -9.52 -27.93
C ARG A 137 4.10 -9.92 -28.71
N LYS A 138 4.09 -11.12 -29.33
CA LYS A 138 2.94 -11.59 -30.11
C LYS A 138 1.67 -11.73 -29.29
N VAL A 139 1.77 -11.86 -27.98
CA VAL A 139 0.62 -11.88 -27.07
C VAL A 139 -0.22 -10.59 -27.21
N PHE A 140 0.40 -9.50 -27.60
CA PHE A 140 -0.24 -8.18 -27.75
C PHE A 140 -0.46 -7.79 -29.22
N GLU A 141 0.06 -8.54 -30.16
CA GLU A 141 -0.14 -8.36 -31.61
C GLU A 141 -1.36 -9.17 -32.06
N VAL A 142 -2.54 -8.66 -31.77
CA VAL A 142 -3.81 -9.34 -32.06
C VAL A 142 -4.36 -8.94 -33.44
N GLU A 143 -5.32 -9.71 -33.94
CA GLU A 143 -6.00 -9.44 -35.22
C GLU A 143 -6.76 -8.09 -35.18
N LYS A 144 -7.06 -7.53 -36.34
CA LYS A 144 -7.68 -6.19 -36.46
C LYS A 144 -9.10 -6.11 -35.87
N ASP A 145 -9.78 -7.24 -35.78
CA ASP A 145 -11.11 -7.38 -35.20
C ASP A 145 -11.09 -7.61 -33.67
N MET A 146 -9.92 -7.54 -33.05
CA MET A 146 -9.78 -7.63 -31.60
C MET A 146 -9.69 -6.26 -30.96
N ARG A 147 -10.28 -6.13 -29.78
CA ARG A 147 -10.26 -4.95 -28.92
C ARG A 147 -9.70 -5.30 -27.56
N TRP A 148 -9.24 -4.29 -26.85
CA TRP A 148 -8.73 -4.43 -25.49
C TRP A 148 -9.67 -3.76 -24.51
N ALA A 149 -9.74 -4.33 -23.31
CA ALA A 149 -10.44 -3.73 -22.17
C ALA A 149 -9.53 -3.66 -20.96
N VAL A 150 -9.76 -2.63 -20.15
CA VAL A 150 -9.10 -2.41 -18.87
C VAL A 150 -10.16 -2.28 -17.80
N GLU A 151 -10.06 -3.13 -16.76
CA GLU A 151 -10.91 -3.10 -15.58
C GLU A 151 -10.06 -3.08 -14.30
N HIS A 152 -10.65 -2.68 -13.18
CA HIS A 152 -9.96 -2.76 -11.89
C HIS A 152 -9.57 -4.20 -11.54
N ASP A 153 -8.36 -4.40 -11.04
CA ASP A 153 -7.94 -5.68 -10.48
C ASP A 153 -8.55 -5.84 -9.08
N LEU A 154 -9.54 -6.70 -8.98
CA LEU A 154 -10.28 -6.98 -7.75
C LEU A 154 -9.64 -8.09 -6.90
N LEU A 155 -8.47 -8.58 -7.31
CA LEU A 155 -7.72 -9.57 -6.54
C LEU A 155 -7.05 -8.91 -5.35
N ASP A 156 -7.71 -8.96 -4.20
CA ASP A 156 -7.16 -8.49 -2.93
C ASP A 156 -5.96 -9.34 -2.49
N SER A 157 -4.77 -8.73 -2.51
CA SER A 157 -3.54 -9.34 -1.99
C SER A 157 -3.31 -9.07 -0.49
N SER A 158 -4.12 -8.22 0.14
CA SER A 158 -3.94 -7.79 1.54
C SER A 158 -4.27 -8.92 2.53
N SER A 159 -5.22 -9.78 2.21
CA SER A 159 -5.61 -10.92 3.04
C SER A 159 -4.46 -11.90 3.30
N GLY A 160 -3.57 -12.08 2.32
CA GLY A 160 -2.38 -12.92 2.48
C GLY A 160 -1.45 -12.43 3.60
N ALA A 161 -1.26 -11.12 3.71
CA ALA A 161 -0.46 -10.51 4.78
C ALA A 161 -1.12 -10.70 6.16
N LEU A 162 -2.46 -10.60 6.25
CA LEU A 162 -3.19 -10.84 7.50
C LEU A 162 -3.07 -12.30 7.96
N PHE A 163 -3.18 -13.27 7.05
CA PHE A 163 -2.95 -14.69 7.36
C PHE A 163 -1.51 -14.94 7.83
N GLY A 164 -0.52 -14.33 7.17
CA GLY A 164 0.88 -14.38 7.58
C GLY A 164 1.11 -13.78 8.96
N ALA A 165 0.47 -12.66 9.28
CA ALA A 165 0.53 -12.00 10.57
C ALA A 165 -0.01 -12.90 11.70
N MET A 166 -1.11 -13.62 11.45
CA MET A 166 -1.67 -14.57 12.43
C MET A 166 -0.75 -15.77 12.67
N HIS A 167 -0.06 -16.23 11.65
CA HIS A 167 0.97 -17.26 11.83
C HIS A 167 2.14 -16.74 12.67
N SER A 168 2.59 -15.52 12.40
CA SER A 168 3.65 -14.85 13.17
C SER A 168 3.25 -14.63 14.63
N PHE A 169 1.98 -14.26 14.89
CA PHE A 169 1.43 -14.15 16.25
C PHE A 169 1.58 -15.46 17.04
N LEU A 170 1.20 -16.61 16.45
CA LEU A 170 1.33 -17.90 17.12
C LEU A 170 2.79 -18.28 17.43
N SER A 171 3.72 -17.80 16.61
CA SER A 171 5.16 -18.06 16.74
C SER A 171 5.88 -17.03 17.64
N ALA A 172 5.18 -15.96 18.05
CA ALA A 172 5.74 -14.91 18.89
C ALA A 172 6.02 -15.40 20.30
N SER A 173 6.89 -14.65 21.03
CA SER A 173 7.15 -14.90 22.47
C SER A 173 5.86 -14.79 23.29
N GLN A 174 5.79 -15.48 24.41
CA GLN A 174 4.63 -15.43 25.29
C GLN A 174 4.35 -13.97 25.75
N ALA A 175 5.39 -13.24 26.14
CA ALA A 175 5.26 -11.84 26.56
C ALA A 175 4.60 -10.95 25.47
N ARG A 176 4.95 -11.18 24.19
CA ARG A 176 4.33 -10.45 23.05
C ARG A 176 2.87 -10.85 22.87
N LYS A 177 2.55 -12.13 22.98
CA LYS A 177 1.16 -12.62 22.89
C LYS A 177 0.30 -12.09 24.03
N ASP A 178 0.83 -12.09 25.25
CA ASP A 178 0.13 -11.57 26.43
C ASP A 178 -0.14 -10.07 26.31
N LEU A 179 0.79 -9.29 25.74
CA LEU A 179 0.57 -7.88 25.45
C LEU A 179 -0.55 -7.69 24.42
N VAL A 180 -0.49 -8.40 23.28
CA VAL A 180 -1.50 -8.29 22.20
C VAL A 180 -2.89 -8.73 22.68
N LEU A 181 -2.96 -9.73 23.56
CA LEU A 181 -4.22 -10.24 24.11
C LEU A 181 -4.64 -9.55 25.42
N CYS A 182 -3.98 -8.43 25.78
CA CYS A 182 -4.26 -7.68 27.01
C CYS A 182 -4.22 -8.54 28.29
N GLN A 183 -3.36 -9.57 28.33
CA GLN A 183 -3.14 -10.41 29.52
C GLN A 183 -2.10 -9.81 30.45
N ARG A 184 -1.40 -8.79 30.02
CA ARG A 184 -0.52 -7.94 30.82
C ARG A 184 -0.60 -6.49 30.35
N MET A 185 -0.25 -5.58 31.22
CA MET A 185 -0.11 -4.16 30.88
C MET A 185 1.20 -3.93 30.10
N PRO A 186 1.24 -2.93 29.20
CA PRO A 186 2.48 -2.46 28.59
C PRO A 186 3.46 -1.96 29.67
N GLU A 187 4.75 -2.15 29.43
CA GLU A 187 5.79 -1.60 30.31
C GLU A 187 5.89 -0.07 30.16
N ILE A 188 6.05 0.59 31.30
CA ILE A 188 6.19 2.05 31.40
C ILE A 188 7.41 2.37 32.26
N ASP A 189 8.25 3.28 31.80
CA ASP A 189 9.34 3.87 32.55
C ASP A 189 9.01 5.30 32.96
N ALA A 190 8.41 5.47 34.12
CA ALA A 190 7.98 6.77 34.64
C ALA A 190 9.16 7.73 34.95
N SER A 191 10.40 7.24 34.95
CA SER A 191 11.59 8.08 35.17
C SER A 191 11.95 8.93 33.96
N LEU A 192 11.50 8.54 32.77
CA LEU A 192 11.79 9.27 31.52
C LEU A 192 10.98 10.58 31.47
N GLN A 193 11.67 11.65 31.03
CA GLN A 193 11.10 12.97 30.84
C GLN A 193 11.37 13.43 29.40
N ALA A 194 10.48 14.24 28.86
CA ALA A 194 10.72 14.89 27.56
C ALA A 194 11.92 15.85 27.69
N LYS A 195 12.84 15.77 26.76
CA LYS A 195 14.05 16.62 26.68
C LYS A 195 13.78 17.93 25.94
N GLY A 196 12.83 17.91 24.98
CA GLY A 196 12.46 19.09 24.19
C GLY A 196 11.65 20.11 24.99
N LYS A 197 11.80 21.39 24.62
CA LYS A 197 11.27 22.51 25.43
C LYS A 197 9.99 23.13 24.89
N HIS A 198 9.51 22.74 23.72
CA HIS A 198 8.46 23.51 23.01
C HIS A 198 7.34 22.65 22.40
N TYR A 199 6.70 21.82 23.23
CA TYR A 199 5.57 21.01 22.77
C TYR A 199 4.20 21.63 23.15
N GLY A 200 4.19 22.82 23.81
CA GLY A 200 2.97 23.51 24.22
C GLY A 200 2.02 22.62 24.99
N GLY A 201 0.76 22.62 24.62
CA GLY A 201 -0.27 21.76 25.21
C GLY A 201 -0.08 20.24 24.98
N PHE A 202 0.91 19.81 24.19
CA PHE A 202 1.22 18.41 23.92
C PHE A 202 2.36 17.85 24.79
N THR A 203 2.94 18.65 25.69
CA THR A 203 4.08 18.23 26.52
C THR A 203 3.79 16.98 27.35
N GLU A 204 2.61 16.89 27.97
CA GLU A 204 2.21 15.72 28.74
C GLU A 204 2.08 14.49 27.84
N LEU A 205 1.46 14.64 26.65
CA LEU A 205 1.31 13.55 25.68
C LEU A 205 2.68 13.01 25.24
N VAL A 206 3.60 13.90 24.87
CA VAL A 206 4.96 13.52 24.44
C VAL A 206 5.73 12.84 25.56
N THR A 207 5.63 13.34 26.79
CA THR A 207 6.27 12.73 27.97
C THR A 207 5.72 11.32 28.23
N ARG A 208 4.40 11.15 28.21
CA ARG A 208 3.77 9.83 28.42
C ARG A 208 4.10 8.85 27.29
N ALA A 209 4.15 9.32 26.04
CA ALA A 209 4.56 8.50 24.91
C ALA A 209 6.02 8.04 25.05
N LYS A 210 6.92 8.93 25.48
CA LYS A 210 8.33 8.60 25.74
C LYS A 210 8.51 7.60 26.90
N GLN A 211 7.65 7.67 27.91
CA GLN A 211 7.63 6.73 29.03
C GLN A 211 7.16 5.32 28.65
N ALA A 212 6.36 5.20 27.58
CA ALA A 212 5.89 3.91 27.11
C ALA A 212 7.01 3.13 26.42
N ARG A 213 7.31 1.93 26.93
CA ARG A 213 8.41 1.08 26.41
C ARG A 213 7.96 0.13 25.29
N GLU A 214 6.68 -0.15 25.20
CA GLU A 214 6.17 -1.18 24.27
C GLU A 214 5.00 -0.70 23.40
N LEU A 215 4.06 0.06 23.97
CA LEU A 215 2.85 0.48 23.27
C LEU A 215 2.31 1.77 23.90
N PHE A 216 1.99 2.75 23.04
CA PHE A 216 1.26 3.95 23.43
C PHE A 216 0.16 4.24 22.39
N LEU A 217 -1.06 4.48 22.85
CA LEU A 217 -2.20 4.77 21.99
C LEU A 217 -2.61 6.25 22.12
N ILE A 218 -2.60 6.96 20.99
CA ILE A 218 -3.06 8.34 20.90
C ILE A 218 -4.44 8.35 20.22
N ILE A 219 -5.48 8.65 20.96
CA ILE A 219 -6.85 8.73 20.46
C ILE A 219 -7.27 10.18 20.38
N GLY A 220 -7.85 10.59 19.27
CA GLY A 220 -8.39 11.94 19.10
C GLY A 220 -9.29 12.04 17.87
N PRO A 221 -10.37 12.82 17.91
CA PRO A 221 -11.22 13.08 16.76
C PRO A 221 -10.47 13.67 15.56
N PRO A 222 -11.05 13.66 14.35
CA PRO A 222 -10.49 14.40 13.22
C PRO A 222 -10.27 15.88 13.57
N GLY A 223 -9.20 16.49 13.06
CA GLY A 223 -8.88 17.89 13.28
C GLY A 223 -8.20 18.23 14.62
N THR A 224 -7.99 17.29 15.53
CA THR A 224 -7.33 17.53 16.84
C THR A 224 -5.81 17.66 16.78
N GLY A 225 -5.20 17.61 15.60
CA GLY A 225 -3.76 17.79 15.44
C GLY A 225 -2.91 16.53 15.72
N LYS A 226 -3.50 15.32 15.71
CA LYS A 226 -2.76 14.07 15.94
C LYS A 226 -1.52 13.94 15.06
N THR A 227 -1.67 14.16 13.76
CA THR A 227 -0.58 14.06 12.79
C THR A 227 0.30 15.31 12.79
N SER A 228 -0.32 16.49 12.80
CA SER A 228 0.40 17.77 12.66
C SER A 228 1.21 18.16 13.89
N TYR A 229 0.80 17.72 15.09
CA TYR A 229 1.46 18.06 16.34
C TYR A 229 1.82 16.82 17.16
N GLY A 230 0.85 15.97 17.49
CA GLY A 230 1.08 14.83 18.39
C GLY A 230 2.17 13.90 17.87
N MET A 231 2.05 13.40 16.66
CA MET A 231 3.05 12.52 16.04
C MET A 231 4.36 13.27 15.76
N LEU A 232 4.28 14.51 15.24
CA LEU A 232 5.46 15.28 14.87
C LEU A 232 6.31 15.61 16.09
N TYR A 233 5.70 16.05 17.19
CA TYR A 233 6.41 16.37 18.43
C TYR A 233 7.02 15.12 19.07
N GLN A 234 6.31 13.98 19.04
CA GLN A 234 6.87 12.71 19.47
C GLN A 234 8.10 12.33 18.65
N LEU A 235 8.01 12.47 17.33
CA LEU A 235 9.13 12.18 16.44
C LEU A 235 10.32 13.10 16.70
N GLN A 236 10.08 14.40 16.88
CA GLN A 236 11.13 15.36 17.21
C GLN A 236 11.80 15.02 18.55
N GLU A 237 11.03 14.64 19.55
CA GLU A 237 11.55 14.21 20.86
C GLU A 237 12.45 12.98 20.73
N GLU A 238 12.01 11.95 19.99
CA GLU A 238 12.78 10.72 19.80
C GLU A 238 14.04 10.94 18.96
N LEU A 239 14.03 11.90 18.04
CA LEU A 239 15.19 12.26 17.26
C LEU A 239 16.25 13.04 18.07
N LEU A 240 15.94 13.53 19.28
CA LEU A 240 16.94 14.06 20.21
C LEU A 240 17.87 12.98 20.80
N GLU A 241 17.42 11.73 20.79
CA GLU A 241 18.26 10.59 21.16
C GLU A 241 19.13 10.18 19.96
N GLU A 242 20.45 10.16 20.14
CA GLU A 242 21.36 9.73 19.08
C GLU A 242 21.14 8.25 18.72
N GLY A 243 21.14 7.98 17.43
CA GLY A 243 21.02 6.62 16.90
C GLY A 243 19.59 6.06 16.82
N THR A 244 18.59 6.74 17.38
CA THR A 244 17.18 6.28 17.30
C THR A 244 16.69 6.20 15.85
N ASN A 245 16.15 5.06 15.47
CA ASN A 245 15.57 4.82 14.15
C ASN A 245 14.05 4.69 14.29
N ILE A 246 13.33 5.39 13.44
CA ILE A 246 11.89 5.52 13.52
C ILE A 246 11.24 5.01 12.24
N LEU A 247 10.25 4.14 12.39
CA LEU A 247 9.40 3.67 11.31
C LEU A 247 8.03 4.35 11.42
N ILE A 248 7.63 5.04 10.35
CA ILE A 248 6.29 5.63 10.28
C ILE A 248 5.49 4.88 9.23
N THR A 249 4.32 4.40 9.61
CA THR A 249 3.48 3.63 8.69
C THR A 249 2.04 4.10 8.72
N SER A 250 1.38 4.00 7.58
CA SER A 250 -0.06 4.22 7.44
C SER A 250 -0.65 3.23 6.44
N TYR A 251 -1.97 3.16 6.40
CA TYR A 251 -2.67 2.27 5.47
C TYR A 251 -2.64 2.78 4.03
N THR A 252 -2.73 4.10 3.81
CA THR A 252 -2.82 4.70 2.47
C THR A 252 -1.57 5.49 2.10
N ASN A 253 -1.24 5.54 0.80
CA ASN A 253 -0.15 6.35 0.28
C ASN A 253 -0.36 7.84 0.58
N ARG A 254 -1.60 8.34 0.44
CA ARG A 254 -1.94 9.73 0.73
C ARG A 254 -1.60 10.12 2.17
N ALA A 255 -1.94 9.27 3.15
CA ALA A 255 -1.62 9.54 4.55
C ALA A 255 -0.10 9.51 4.81
N VAL A 256 0.64 8.60 4.15
CA VAL A 256 2.11 8.60 4.24
C VAL A 256 2.70 9.85 3.59
N ASP A 257 2.17 10.30 2.47
CA ASP A 257 2.67 11.50 1.79
C ASP A 257 2.35 12.79 2.58
N GLU A 258 1.20 12.85 3.29
CA GLU A 258 0.90 13.92 4.25
C GLU A 258 1.93 13.96 5.39
N ILE A 259 2.34 12.80 5.90
CA ILE A 259 3.41 12.72 6.89
C ILE A 259 4.74 13.20 6.30
N CYS A 260 5.08 12.74 5.08
CA CYS A 260 6.30 13.18 4.37
C CYS A 260 6.35 14.70 4.19
N SER A 261 5.20 15.35 3.92
CA SER A 261 5.09 16.81 3.88
C SER A 261 5.54 17.44 5.20
N LYS A 262 5.04 16.94 6.32
CA LYS A 262 5.39 17.47 7.64
C LYS A 262 6.87 17.27 7.99
N LEU A 263 7.44 16.12 7.62
CA LEU A 263 8.88 15.87 7.80
C LEU A 263 9.72 16.85 6.99
N LYS A 264 9.35 17.09 5.73
CA LYS A 264 10.05 18.02 4.84
C LYS A 264 9.95 19.46 5.35
N GLU A 265 8.78 19.91 5.79
CA GLU A 265 8.56 21.22 6.41
C GLU A 265 9.50 21.46 7.63
N GLN A 266 9.83 20.39 8.35
CA GLN A 266 10.73 20.42 9.52
C GLN A 266 12.20 20.15 9.19
N GLY A 267 12.54 19.95 7.92
CA GLY A 267 13.91 19.64 7.49
C GLY A 267 14.43 18.27 7.97
N ILE A 268 13.52 17.34 8.28
CA ILE A 268 13.86 15.99 8.72
C ILE A 268 14.07 15.10 7.50
N ASP A 269 15.29 14.53 7.35
CA ASP A 269 15.57 13.56 6.27
C ASP A 269 14.86 12.23 6.52
N PHE A 270 14.28 11.67 5.46
CA PHE A 270 13.54 10.41 5.51
C PHE A 270 13.69 9.60 4.23
N LEU A 271 13.47 8.28 4.36
CA LEU A 271 13.28 7.37 3.22
C LEU A 271 11.80 7.04 3.08
N ARG A 272 11.29 7.14 1.86
CA ARG A 272 9.94 6.71 1.48
C ARG A 272 10.02 5.34 0.80
N ILE A 273 9.36 4.32 1.35
CA ILE A 273 9.24 3.01 0.71
C ILE A 273 7.89 2.93 0.03
N GLY A 274 7.90 2.68 -1.27
CA GLY A 274 6.69 2.61 -2.08
C GLY A 274 6.99 2.61 -3.56
N ASN A 275 5.92 2.68 -4.36
CA ASN A 275 6.00 2.77 -5.80
C ASN A 275 6.01 4.25 -6.21
N GLU A 276 6.81 4.59 -7.21
CA GLU A 276 6.90 5.95 -7.77
C GLU A 276 5.57 6.49 -8.28
N LEU A 277 4.70 5.63 -8.83
CA LEU A 277 3.39 6.00 -9.36
C LEU A 277 2.38 6.36 -8.26
N SER A 278 2.53 5.75 -7.08
CA SER A 278 1.65 5.97 -5.93
C SER A 278 2.21 6.92 -4.88
N CYS A 279 3.37 7.54 -5.16
CA CYS A 279 4.02 8.55 -4.34
C CYS A 279 3.85 9.92 -4.98
N ASP A 280 3.55 10.94 -4.19
CA ASP A 280 3.52 12.31 -4.68
C ASP A 280 4.86 12.69 -5.33
N LYS A 281 4.79 13.45 -6.42
CA LYS A 281 5.97 13.87 -7.21
C LYS A 281 7.00 14.58 -6.34
N GLU A 282 6.55 15.31 -5.34
CA GLU A 282 7.39 16.08 -4.42
C GLU A 282 8.33 15.22 -3.57
N TYR A 283 7.94 13.96 -3.28
CA TYR A 283 8.70 13.03 -2.41
C TYR A 283 9.38 11.91 -3.17
N ARG A 284 9.33 11.91 -4.52
CA ARG A 284 9.99 10.88 -5.34
C ARG A 284 11.49 10.79 -5.13
N ASN A 285 12.15 11.91 -4.86
CA ASN A 285 13.58 11.91 -4.54
C ASN A 285 13.89 11.20 -3.22
N ASN A 286 12.93 11.10 -2.29
CA ASN A 286 13.07 10.38 -1.03
C ASN A 286 12.72 8.89 -1.16
N LEU A 287 12.20 8.44 -2.33
CA LEU A 287 11.93 7.02 -2.55
C LEU A 287 13.22 6.22 -2.45
N LEU A 288 13.15 5.11 -1.69
CA LEU A 288 14.27 4.19 -1.55
C LEU A 288 14.77 3.72 -2.92
N SER A 289 13.87 3.41 -3.86
CA SER A 289 14.21 3.00 -5.23
C SER A 289 15.02 4.06 -5.99
N ASN A 290 14.79 5.34 -5.75
CA ASN A 290 15.53 6.41 -6.40
C ASN A 290 16.84 6.71 -5.68
N ARG A 291 16.84 6.76 -4.33
CA ARG A 291 18.08 6.94 -3.54
C ARG A 291 19.10 5.81 -3.77
N VAL A 292 18.63 4.58 -3.99
CA VAL A 292 19.50 3.43 -4.30
C VAL A 292 20.14 3.52 -5.68
N LYS A 293 19.54 4.22 -6.64
CA LYS A 293 20.17 4.47 -7.98
C LYS A 293 21.46 5.26 -7.89
N GLU A 294 21.63 6.06 -6.83
CA GLU A 294 22.86 6.84 -6.57
C GLU A 294 23.97 5.98 -5.95
N CYS A 295 23.62 4.80 -5.43
CA CYS A 295 24.56 3.88 -4.79
C CYS A 295 25.26 2.99 -5.83
N ARG A 296 26.57 2.85 -5.70
CA ARG A 296 27.39 2.04 -6.63
C ARG A 296 27.43 0.55 -6.29
N ASN A 297 27.15 0.19 -5.05
CA ASN A 297 27.26 -1.18 -4.54
C ASN A 297 26.36 -1.41 -3.32
N ALA A 298 26.19 -2.70 -2.96
CA ALA A 298 25.34 -3.11 -1.84
C ALA A 298 25.81 -2.55 -0.48
N ARG A 299 27.09 -2.23 -0.30
CA ARG A 299 27.63 -1.65 0.92
C ARG A 299 27.11 -0.21 1.09
N GLU A 300 27.11 0.58 0.02
CA GLU A 300 26.56 1.94 0.02
C GLU A 300 25.05 1.94 0.27
N VAL A 301 24.30 0.99 -0.29
CA VAL A 301 22.87 0.81 0.01
C VAL A 301 22.67 0.53 1.51
N THR A 302 23.50 -0.34 2.10
CA THR A 302 23.42 -0.63 3.53
C THR A 302 23.75 0.62 4.37
N GLN A 303 24.72 1.41 3.96
CA GLN A 303 25.08 2.66 4.63
C GLN A 303 23.94 3.69 4.54
N LEU A 304 23.31 3.84 3.36
CA LEU A 304 22.13 4.69 3.18
C LEU A 304 21.01 4.29 4.14
N LEU A 305 20.66 3.00 4.16
CA LEU A 305 19.60 2.48 5.03
C LEU A 305 19.91 2.69 6.53
N LYS A 306 21.17 2.57 6.94
CA LYS A 306 21.59 2.81 8.32
C LYS A 306 21.67 4.29 8.65
N GLY A 307 22.03 5.15 7.70
CA GLY A 307 22.26 6.58 7.91
C GLY A 307 20.97 7.38 8.06
N VAL A 308 19.92 7.05 7.28
CA VAL A 308 18.64 7.76 7.38
C VAL A 308 17.82 7.20 8.54
N ARG A 309 17.50 8.04 9.51
CA ARG A 309 16.86 7.64 10.78
C ARG A 309 15.35 7.41 10.66
N VAL A 310 14.67 8.10 9.76
CA VAL A 310 13.22 8.03 9.59
C VAL A 310 12.87 7.29 8.30
N VAL A 311 12.02 6.29 8.40
CA VAL A 311 11.50 5.53 7.25
C VAL A 311 9.99 5.63 7.23
N CYS A 312 9.42 6.02 6.10
CA CYS A 312 7.98 6.15 5.87
C CYS A 312 7.49 5.14 4.84
N ALA A 313 6.44 4.40 5.15
CA ALA A 313 5.91 3.39 4.25
C ALA A 313 4.42 3.11 4.48
N THR A 314 3.74 2.54 3.49
CA THR A 314 2.46 1.89 3.77
C THR A 314 2.68 0.51 4.39
N THR A 315 1.72 0.02 5.17
CA THR A 315 1.75 -1.34 5.72
C THR A 315 1.91 -2.40 4.63
N THR A 316 1.26 -2.21 3.48
CA THR A 316 1.40 -3.09 2.30
C THR A 316 2.82 -3.07 1.74
N SER A 317 3.43 -1.88 1.60
CA SER A 317 4.80 -1.78 1.11
C SER A 317 5.80 -2.44 2.05
N LEU A 318 5.58 -2.38 3.35
CA LEU A 318 6.43 -3.05 4.35
C LEU A 318 6.28 -4.57 4.30
N SER A 319 5.07 -5.09 4.08
CA SER A 319 4.81 -6.53 4.03
C SER A 319 5.58 -7.25 2.91
N VAL A 320 5.90 -6.54 1.83
CA VAL A 320 6.71 -7.08 0.71
C VAL A 320 8.20 -6.74 0.83
N ASN A 321 8.58 -5.82 1.73
CA ASN A 321 9.97 -5.39 1.95
C ASN A 321 10.57 -5.94 3.26
N VAL A 322 10.24 -7.17 3.60
CA VAL A 322 10.76 -7.88 4.80
C VAL A 322 12.29 -7.80 4.97
N PRO A 323 13.12 -7.82 3.90
CA PRO A 323 14.58 -7.67 4.04
C PRO A 323 15.03 -6.38 4.76
N LEU A 324 14.24 -5.30 4.73
CA LEU A 324 14.52 -4.08 5.46
C LEU A 324 14.77 -4.34 6.95
N PHE A 325 13.91 -5.15 7.59
CA PHE A 325 14.00 -5.47 9.02
C PHE A 325 15.20 -6.34 9.39
N ARG A 326 15.89 -6.93 8.41
CA ARG A 326 17.16 -7.64 8.61
C ARG A 326 18.37 -6.69 8.62
N ILE A 327 18.24 -5.55 7.94
CA ILE A 327 19.32 -4.59 7.76
C ILE A 327 19.24 -3.46 8.80
N LYS A 328 18.00 -3.04 9.12
CA LYS A 328 17.72 -1.90 10.00
C LYS A 328 16.81 -2.31 11.14
N HIS A 329 17.24 -1.99 12.34
CA HIS A 329 16.41 -2.05 13.55
C HIS A 329 15.68 -0.72 13.74
N PHE A 330 14.44 -0.76 14.17
CA PHE A 330 13.65 0.41 14.52
C PHE A 330 13.37 0.39 16.02
N ASP A 331 13.63 1.52 16.66
CA ASP A 331 13.44 1.71 18.10
C ASP A 331 12.01 2.18 18.39
N LEU A 332 11.39 2.87 17.42
CA LEU A 332 10.00 3.34 17.44
C LEU A 332 9.31 3.02 16.12
N ALA A 333 8.04 2.59 16.18
CA ALA A 333 7.17 2.40 15.03
C ALA A 333 5.76 2.93 15.33
#